data_561dcdf44f89f2b5ab74cb8222d9ccab
#
_entry.id   561dcdf44f89f2b5ab74cb8222d9ccab
#
_cell.length_a   1.000
_cell.length_b   1.000
_cell.length_c   1.000
_cell.angle_alpha   90.00
_cell.angle_beta   90.00
_cell.angle_gamma   90.00
#
_symmetry.space_group_name_H-M   'P 1'
#
loop_
_entity.id
_entity.type
_entity.pdbx_description
1 polymer ?
#
loop_
_entity_poly.entity_id
_entity_poly.type
_entity_poly.pdbx_seq_one_letter_code
_entity_poly.pdbx_strand_id
1 'polypeptide(L)'
;MTTTVADLLGIDELQLGLVAGKQGLDRPIRWAHVSELKDPTRFLRGGEVLLTTGLGMRGGPQSQAAYVRQLATADLAALGIGLGFAFKTTPPAVLEAADRTGFPVFEVPFEVPFIAITEALFSRLVSEQYVLLQRAGTVQQTLSRLLVEGAGLDALLEAYARMTGTRALLLDVRGEVLAAARGAVAVLPPRDVWAEIQALRPEGNEFSLSLSDEGGSRTLLPVLVGGGPAGFLVLHRGARPEPFHQVVVHHLATAIALELSKAQAVARTERRLVGDFLDALLEGELSASEIRRRLRFLGLGGSPAIAVLVARHQDPDRTEAAVEALRLLVQDRLSRRPGPFVCSVQDAAV
;
A
#
# COMPACT_ATOMS: atom_id res chain seq x y z
N MET A 1 9.05 9.67 -8.76
CA MET A 1 10.09 10.70 -8.49
C MET A 1 9.38 12.02 -8.47
N THR A 2 9.77 12.93 -7.61
CA THR A 2 9.11 14.25 -7.51
C THR A 2 9.91 15.22 -8.35
N THR A 3 9.29 15.95 -9.29
CA THR A 3 9.97 16.95 -10.12
C THR A 3 10.67 17.97 -9.24
N THR A 4 11.96 18.19 -9.47
CA THR A 4 12.82 19.12 -8.70
C THR A 4 13.18 20.36 -9.51
N VAL A 5 13.80 21.34 -8.84
CA VAL A 5 14.34 22.52 -9.51
C VAL A 5 15.43 22.12 -10.53
N ALA A 6 16.27 21.14 -10.19
CA ALA A 6 17.26 20.60 -11.12
C ALA A 6 16.61 20.04 -12.40
N ASP A 7 15.50 19.33 -12.25
CA ASP A 7 14.74 18.77 -13.38
C ASP A 7 14.17 19.87 -14.29
N LEU A 8 13.65 20.96 -13.71
CA LEU A 8 13.14 22.10 -14.47
C LEU A 8 14.27 22.79 -15.27
N LEU A 9 15.41 23.04 -14.62
CA LEU A 9 16.57 23.67 -15.26
C LEU A 9 17.22 22.78 -16.32
N GLY A 10 17.01 21.46 -16.26
CA GLY A 10 17.48 20.49 -17.25
C GLY A 10 16.60 20.39 -18.50
N ILE A 11 15.58 21.24 -18.67
CA ILE A 11 14.76 21.29 -19.89
C ILE A 11 15.47 22.20 -20.90
N ASP A 12 16.21 21.60 -21.85
CA ASP A 12 17.07 22.31 -22.79
C ASP A 12 16.32 23.35 -23.64
N GLU A 13 15.05 23.07 -23.99
CA GLU A 13 14.22 23.97 -24.80
C GLU A 13 13.92 25.30 -24.11
N LEU A 14 13.95 25.33 -22.77
CA LEU A 14 13.67 26.53 -21.99
C LEU A 14 14.89 27.40 -21.73
N GLN A 15 16.10 26.88 -21.95
CA GLN A 15 17.38 27.61 -21.79
C GLN A 15 17.49 28.40 -20.48
N LEU A 16 16.95 27.84 -19.38
CA LEU A 16 16.95 28.47 -18.07
C LEU A 16 18.35 28.45 -17.45
N GLY A 17 18.82 29.60 -16.95
CA GLY A 17 20.16 29.74 -16.36
C GLY A 17 20.12 29.87 -14.85
N LEU A 18 20.63 28.87 -14.09
CA LEU A 18 20.83 29.03 -12.64
C LEU A 18 21.88 30.11 -12.37
N VAL A 19 21.55 31.09 -11.53
CA VAL A 19 22.46 32.21 -11.20
C VAL A 19 22.84 32.24 -9.71
N ALA A 20 22.05 31.66 -8.80
CA ALA A 20 22.37 31.60 -7.37
C ALA A 20 21.58 30.46 -6.67
N GLY A 21 21.95 30.12 -5.43
CA GLY A 21 21.22 29.18 -4.58
C GLY A 21 21.34 27.71 -4.99
N LYS A 22 22.50 27.29 -5.51
CA LYS A 22 22.75 25.90 -6.00
C LYS A 22 22.42 24.81 -4.99
N GLN A 23 22.48 25.12 -3.68
CA GLN A 23 22.18 24.14 -2.62
C GLN A 23 20.71 23.69 -2.61
N GLY A 24 19.81 24.46 -3.23
CA GLY A 24 18.38 24.17 -3.26
C GLY A 24 17.88 23.45 -4.52
N LEU A 25 18.75 22.93 -5.38
CA LEU A 25 18.37 22.29 -6.64
C LEU A 25 17.49 21.04 -6.46
N ASP A 26 17.59 20.35 -5.34
CA ASP A 26 16.77 19.17 -5.02
C ASP A 26 15.39 19.52 -4.43
N ARG A 27 15.05 20.83 -4.31
CA ARG A 27 13.75 21.24 -3.79
C ARG A 27 12.64 20.76 -4.72
N PRO A 28 11.58 20.10 -4.17
CA PRO A 28 10.47 19.61 -4.96
C PRO A 28 9.62 20.77 -5.49
N ILE A 29 9.20 20.66 -6.75
CA ILE A 29 8.28 21.60 -7.37
C ILE A 29 6.86 21.03 -7.35
N ARG A 30 5.91 21.80 -6.83
CA ARG A 30 4.47 21.47 -6.84
C ARG A 30 3.71 22.17 -7.95
N TRP A 31 4.10 23.39 -8.29
CA TRP A 31 3.45 24.25 -9.30
C TRP A 31 4.35 25.40 -9.74
N ALA A 32 3.97 26.09 -10.82
CA ALA A 32 4.55 27.39 -11.17
C ALA A 32 3.50 28.50 -11.02
N HIS A 33 3.90 29.62 -10.44
CA HIS A 33 3.05 30.79 -10.25
C HIS A 33 3.72 32.02 -10.82
N VAL A 34 2.97 32.85 -11.57
CA VAL A 34 3.44 34.12 -12.11
C VAL A 34 2.90 35.25 -11.26
N SER A 35 3.77 36.12 -10.73
CA SER A 35 3.33 37.24 -9.92
C SER A 35 4.30 38.44 -9.99
N GLU A 36 3.72 39.62 -10.05
CA GLU A 36 4.44 40.90 -9.97
C GLU A 36 4.19 41.63 -8.64
N LEU A 37 3.61 40.94 -7.65
CA LEU A 37 3.34 41.54 -6.36
C LEU A 37 4.63 41.73 -5.55
N LYS A 38 4.67 42.80 -4.73
CA LYS A 38 5.75 43.04 -3.76
C LYS A 38 5.78 41.95 -2.65
N ASP A 39 4.63 41.35 -2.34
CA ASP A 39 4.50 40.25 -1.42
C ASP A 39 3.52 39.23 -2.00
N PRO A 40 4.00 38.20 -2.74
CA PRO A 40 3.16 37.16 -3.27
C PRO A 40 2.88 36.05 -2.26
N THR A 41 3.58 35.99 -1.13
CA THR A 41 3.57 34.81 -0.22
C THR A 41 2.18 34.48 0.37
N ARG A 42 1.32 35.50 0.49
CA ARG A 42 -0.08 35.34 0.97
C ARG A 42 -0.94 34.42 0.08
N PHE A 43 -0.55 34.25 -1.17
CA PHE A 43 -1.26 33.47 -2.18
C PHE A 43 -0.58 32.13 -2.50
N LEU A 44 0.55 31.84 -1.83
CA LEU A 44 1.38 30.67 -2.08
C LEU A 44 1.33 29.72 -0.89
N ARG A 45 1.55 28.44 -1.14
CA ARG A 45 1.41 27.37 -0.14
C ARG A 45 2.72 26.63 0.15
N GLY A 46 3.81 27.02 -0.52
CA GLY A 46 5.10 26.34 -0.50
C GLY A 46 5.27 25.31 -1.63
N GLY A 47 6.50 25.18 -2.09
CA GLY A 47 6.87 24.30 -3.20
C GLY A 47 6.55 24.86 -4.59
N GLU A 48 6.12 26.12 -4.72
CA GLU A 48 5.94 26.75 -6.03
C GLU A 48 7.24 27.33 -6.57
N VAL A 49 7.38 27.32 -7.90
CA VAL A 49 8.32 28.16 -8.64
C VAL A 49 7.64 29.49 -8.91
N LEU A 50 8.16 30.59 -8.39
CA LEU A 50 7.65 31.89 -8.68
C LEU A 50 8.36 32.47 -9.93
N LEU A 51 7.58 32.85 -10.93
CA LEU A 51 8.05 33.53 -12.13
C LEU A 51 7.68 35.03 -12.06
N THR A 52 8.63 35.91 -12.31
CA THR A 52 8.40 37.35 -12.27
C THR A 52 9.24 38.08 -13.30
N THR A 53 8.73 39.19 -13.85
CA THR A 53 9.52 40.12 -14.66
C THR A 53 10.39 41.05 -13.81
N GLY A 54 10.26 40.94 -12.47
CA GLY A 54 11.01 41.76 -11.52
C GLY A 54 10.36 43.08 -11.18
N LEU A 55 9.16 43.40 -11.68
CA LEU A 55 8.47 44.66 -11.40
C LEU A 55 8.17 44.82 -9.90
N GLY A 56 7.80 43.75 -9.21
CA GLY A 56 7.57 43.74 -7.76
C GLY A 56 8.83 43.95 -6.92
N MET A 57 10.00 43.71 -7.50
CA MET A 57 11.30 43.87 -6.85
C MET A 57 11.98 45.23 -7.18
N ARG A 58 11.29 46.14 -7.88
CA ARG A 58 11.81 47.49 -8.12
C ARG A 58 11.96 48.20 -6.80
N GLY A 59 13.20 48.34 -6.34
CA GLY A 59 13.62 49.00 -5.10
C GLY A 59 15.12 48.90 -4.92
N GLY A 60 15.61 49.43 -3.80
CA GLY A 60 17.02 49.32 -3.48
C GLY A 60 17.47 47.90 -3.10
N PRO A 61 18.79 47.67 -2.99
CA PRO A 61 19.37 46.37 -2.69
C PRO A 61 18.77 45.68 -1.46
N GLN A 62 18.43 46.44 -0.43
CA GLN A 62 17.80 45.90 0.80
C GLN A 62 16.42 45.30 0.54
N SER A 63 15.58 45.97 -0.28
CA SER A 63 14.24 45.48 -0.67
C SER A 63 14.34 44.22 -1.51
N GLN A 64 15.29 44.17 -2.45
CA GLN A 64 15.53 42.98 -3.29
C GLN A 64 15.98 41.78 -2.47
N ALA A 65 16.94 41.97 -1.56
CA ALA A 65 17.37 40.91 -0.65
C ALA A 65 16.26 40.47 0.32
N ALA A 66 15.40 41.38 0.78
CA ALA A 66 14.25 41.06 1.63
C ALA A 66 13.23 40.20 0.88
N TYR A 67 12.96 40.51 -0.39
CA TYR A 67 12.07 39.75 -1.24
C TYR A 67 12.50 38.29 -1.35
N VAL A 68 13.78 38.03 -1.67
CA VAL A 68 14.32 36.68 -1.76
C VAL A 68 14.19 35.91 -0.44
N ARG A 69 14.56 36.55 0.69
CA ARG A 69 14.43 35.92 2.02
C ARG A 69 12.98 35.56 2.36
N GLN A 70 12.05 36.42 1.99
CA GLN A 70 10.61 36.19 2.21
C GLN A 70 10.13 34.99 1.43
N LEU A 71 10.52 34.82 0.16
CA LEU A 71 10.18 33.63 -0.64
C LEU A 71 10.81 32.37 -0.09
N ALA A 72 12.08 32.42 0.33
CA ALA A 72 12.77 31.31 0.95
C ALA A 72 12.11 30.85 2.27
N THR A 73 11.65 31.81 3.11
CA THR A 73 10.95 31.56 4.35
C THR A 73 9.55 30.96 4.13
N ALA A 74 8.90 31.35 3.03
CA ALA A 74 7.60 30.80 2.61
C ALA A 74 7.72 29.42 1.94
N ASP A 75 8.90 28.82 1.96
CA ASP A 75 9.21 27.48 1.43
C ASP A 75 8.88 27.29 -0.07
N LEU A 76 9.06 28.34 -0.89
CA LEU A 76 8.96 28.21 -2.33
C LEU A 76 10.10 27.35 -2.89
N ALA A 77 9.88 26.74 -4.04
CA ALA A 77 10.89 25.90 -4.70
C ALA A 77 12.01 26.74 -5.32
N ALA A 78 11.68 27.77 -6.07
CA ALA A 78 12.64 28.64 -6.76
C ALA A 78 12.02 29.98 -7.19
N LEU A 79 12.88 30.92 -7.60
CA LEU A 79 12.52 32.18 -8.26
C LEU A 79 13.09 32.23 -9.67
N GLY A 80 12.23 32.36 -10.68
CA GLY A 80 12.62 32.66 -12.07
C GLY A 80 12.40 34.11 -12.42
N ILE A 81 13.44 34.77 -12.89
CA ILE A 81 13.44 36.20 -13.25
C ILE A 81 13.52 36.35 -14.76
N GLY A 82 12.46 36.87 -15.37
CA GLY A 82 12.44 37.24 -16.80
C GLY A 82 13.32 38.43 -17.08
N LEU A 83 14.34 38.23 -17.90
CA LEU A 83 15.26 39.29 -18.29
C LEU A 83 14.66 40.18 -19.36
N GLY A 84 15.21 41.41 -19.48
CA GLY A 84 14.78 42.38 -20.50
C GLY A 84 13.59 43.28 -20.12
N PHE A 85 12.96 43.02 -18.95
CA PHE A 85 11.86 43.84 -18.42
C PHE A 85 12.33 44.84 -17.35
N ALA A 86 12.31 44.43 -16.07
CA ALA A 86 12.77 45.26 -14.98
C ALA A 86 14.31 45.28 -14.88
N PHE A 87 14.93 44.17 -15.25
CA PHE A 87 16.38 43.95 -15.14
C PHE A 87 16.96 43.41 -16.44
N LYS A 88 18.17 43.88 -16.81
CA LYS A 88 18.97 43.28 -17.89
C LYS A 88 19.74 42.04 -17.41
N THR A 89 20.11 42.02 -16.13
CA THR A 89 20.79 40.96 -15.42
C THR A 89 20.26 40.92 -13.99
N THR A 90 20.27 39.78 -13.35
CA THR A 90 19.81 39.61 -11.96
C THR A 90 20.63 40.53 -11.03
N PRO A 91 19.98 41.36 -10.18
CA PRO A 91 20.67 42.26 -9.27
C PRO A 91 21.59 41.53 -8.27
N PRO A 92 22.80 42.07 -7.96
CA PRO A 92 23.73 41.43 -7.02
C PRO A 92 23.12 41.12 -5.65
N ALA A 93 22.26 42.01 -5.12
CA ALA A 93 21.60 41.81 -3.83
C ALA A 93 20.65 40.60 -3.81
N VAL A 94 20.06 40.24 -4.95
CA VAL A 94 19.25 39.03 -5.14
C VAL A 94 20.15 37.81 -5.10
N LEU A 95 21.27 37.81 -5.84
CA LEU A 95 22.23 36.71 -5.89
C LEU A 95 22.82 36.40 -4.51
N GLU A 96 23.30 37.43 -3.80
CA GLU A 96 23.83 37.29 -2.45
C GLU A 96 22.79 36.74 -1.44
N ALA A 97 21.55 37.21 -1.52
CA ALA A 97 20.49 36.72 -0.64
C ALA A 97 20.11 35.26 -0.95
N ALA A 98 20.06 34.89 -2.22
CA ALA A 98 19.78 33.57 -2.70
C ALA A 98 20.85 32.54 -2.25
N ASP A 99 22.14 32.90 -2.41
CA ASP A 99 23.24 32.01 -1.99
C ASP A 99 23.28 31.84 -0.46
N ARG A 100 23.02 32.91 0.30
CA ARG A 100 22.98 32.85 1.78
C ARG A 100 21.84 31.98 2.31
N THR A 101 20.72 31.94 1.59
CA THR A 101 19.55 31.15 1.99
C THR A 101 19.49 29.77 1.35
N GLY A 102 20.39 29.47 0.40
CA GLY A 102 20.34 28.27 -0.43
C GLY A 102 19.07 28.20 -1.30
N PHE A 103 18.47 29.37 -1.61
CA PHE A 103 17.22 29.45 -2.37
C PHE A 103 17.53 29.63 -3.87
N PRO A 104 17.11 28.69 -4.75
CA PRO A 104 17.42 28.74 -6.17
C PRO A 104 16.83 29.94 -6.87
N VAL A 105 17.69 30.69 -7.57
CA VAL A 105 17.29 31.77 -8.47
C VAL A 105 17.84 31.46 -9.86
N PHE A 106 17.00 31.55 -10.87
CA PHE A 106 17.38 31.34 -12.26
C PHE A 106 16.87 32.46 -13.17
N GLU A 107 17.58 32.69 -14.24
CA GLU A 107 17.22 33.63 -15.27
C GLU A 107 16.40 32.97 -16.36
N VAL A 108 15.37 33.66 -16.83
CA VAL A 108 14.54 33.27 -17.97
C VAL A 108 14.88 34.20 -19.13
N PRO A 109 15.38 33.71 -20.27
CA PRO A 109 15.65 34.53 -21.46
C PRO A 109 14.39 35.27 -21.93
N PHE A 110 14.59 36.45 -22.53
CA PHE A 110 13.49 37.29 -23.00
C PHE A 110 12.59 36.58 -24.02
N GLU A 111 13.16 35.71 -24.82
CA GLU A 111 12.50 34.92 -25.86
C GLU A 111 11.62 33.79 -25.30
N VAL A 112 11.80 33.45 -24.04
CA VAL A 112 11.06 32.35 -23.39
C VAL A 112 9.86 32.89 -22.63
N PRO A 113 8.63 32.70 -23.13
CA PRO A 113 7.45 33.15 -22.41
C PRO A 113 7.21 32.29 -21.16
N PHE A 114 6.75 32.90 -20.07
CA PHE A 114 6.44 32.17 -18.84
C PHE A 114 5.43 31.06 -19.01
N ILE A 115 4.53 31.18 -19.99
CA ILE A 115 3.57 30.12 -20.32
C ILE A 115 4.29 28.83 -20.74
N ALA A 116 5.39 28.92 -21.50
CA ALA A 116 6.16 27.75 -21.93
C ALA A 116 6.74 26.99 -20.72
N ILE A 117 7.22 27.73 -19.69
CA ILE A 117 7.73 27.14 -18.45
C ILE A 117 6.60 26.45 -17.68
N THR A 118 5.44 27.11 -17.56
CA THR A 118 4.29 26.53 -16.86
C THR A 118 3.74 25.31 -17.59
N GLU A 119 3.67 25.29 -18.91
CA GLU A 119 3.25 24.15 -19.71
C GLU A 119 4.22 22.97 -19.62
N ALA A 120 5.53 23.22 -19.73
CA ALA A 120 6.55 22.19 -19.58
C ALA A 120 6.50 21.53 -18.20
N LEU A 121 6.41 22.34 -17.14
CA LEU A 121 6.28 21.87 -15.76
C LEU A 121 4.98 21.09 -15.55
N PHE A 122 3.85 21.60 -16.03
CA PHE A 122 2.54 20.93 -15.96
C PHE A 122 2.58 19.56 -16.65
N SER A 123 3.10 19.51 -17.87
CA SER A 123 3.24 18.26 -18.63
C SER A 123 4.08 17.23 -17.87
N ARG A 124 5.15 17.68 -17.19
CA ARG A 124 6.02 16.82 -16.41
C ARG A 124 5.32 16.29 -15.16
N LEU A 125 4.66 17.18 -14.40
CA LEU A 125 3.87 16.80 -13.20
C LEU A 125 2.72 15.83 -13.52
N VAL A 126 2.00 16.07 -14.64
CA VAL A 126 0.92 15.18 -15.09
C VAL A 126 1.49 13.83 -15.54
N SER A 127 2.62 13.85 -16.26
CA SER A 127 3.27 12.62 -16.71
C SER A 127 3.71 11.75 -15.55
N GLU A 128 4.21 12.33 -14.46
CA GLU A 128 4.54 11.59 -13.24
C GLU A 128 3.32 10.90 -12.61
N GLN A 129 2.21 11.62 -12.48
CA GLN A 129 0.96 11.04 -11.98
C GLN A 129 0.43 9.95 -12.91
N TYR A 130 0.53 10.16 -14.23
CA TYR A 130 0.12 9.16 -15.21
C TYR A 130 0.96 7.88 -15.12
N VAL A 131 2.27 7.99 -14.96
CA VAL A 131 3.16 6.82 -14.76
C VAL A 131 2.80 6.06 -13.48
N LEU A 132 2.47 6.75 -12.39
CA LEU A 132 2.03 6.09 -11.15
C LEU A 132 0.71 5.35 -11.34
N LEU A 133 -0.26 5.94 -12.03
CA LEU A 133 -1.54 5.29 -12.34
C LEU A 133 -1.36 4.09 -13.27
N GLN A 134 -0.51 4.19 -14.29
CA GLN A 134 -0.18 3.09 -15.19
C GLN A 134 0.46 1.91 -14.43
N ARG A 135 1.40 2.19 -13.54
CA ARG A 135 2.03 1.16 -12.69
C ARG A 135 1.00 0.50 -11.78
N ALA A 136 0.11 1.27 -11.14
CA ALA A 136 -0.96 0.73 -10.31
C ALA A 136 -1.90 -0.17 -11.11
N GLY A 137 -2.29 0.26 -12.33
CA GLY A 137 -3.09 -0.54 -13.25
C GLY A 137 -2.42 -1.85 -13.67
N THR A 138 -1.11 -1.82 -13.92
CA THR A 138 -0.34 -3.03 -14.26
C THR A 138 -0.33 -4.04 -13.09
N VAL A 139 -0.14 -3.57 -11.85
CA VAL A 139 -0.22 -4.44 -10.66
C VAL A 139 -1.61 -5.03 -10.55
N GLN A 140 -2.66 -4.21 -10.63
CA GLN A 140 -4.05 -4.67 -10.55
C GLN A 140 -4.37 -5.72 -11.62
N GLN A 141 -4.01 -5.47 -12.88
CA GLN A 141 -4.22 -6.42 -13.98
C GLN A 141 -3.51 -7.75 -13.75
N THR A 142 -2.27 -7.71 -13.27
CA THR A 142 -1.49 -8.90 -12.98
C THR A 142 -2.13 -9.72 -11.86
N LEU A 143 -2.53 -9.08 -10.75
CA LEU A 143 -3.20 -9.76 -9.64
C LEU A 143 -4.55 -10.34 -10.06
N SER A 144 -5.35 -9.59 -10.85
CA SER A 144 -6.63 -10.07 -11.37
C SER A 144 -6.48 -11.30 -12.28
N ARG A 145 -5.47 -11.29 -13.14
CA ARG A 145 -5.17 -12.44 -14.00
C ARG A 145 -4.80 -13.68 -13.16
N LEU A 146 -3.91 -13.53 -12.18
CA LEU A 146 -3.52 -14.64 -11.29
C LEU A 146 -4.71 -15.22 -10.51
N LEU A 147 -5.66 -14.36 -10.08
CA LEU A 147 -6.91 -14.81 -9.44
C LEU A 147 -7.77 -15.65 -10.39
N VAL A 148 -7.94 -15.22 -11.64
CA VAL A 148 -8.73 -15.95 -12.65
C VAL A 148 -8.06 -17.30 -13.00
N GLU A 149 -6.72 -17.31 -13.07
CA GLU A 149 -5.93 -18.53 -13.32
C GLU A 149 -5.90 -19.49 -12.11
N GLY A 150 -6.35 -19.05 -10.92
CA GLY A 150 -6.32 -19.86 -9.71
C GLY A 150 -4.90 -20.12 -9.20
N ALA A 151 -3.98 -19.18 -9.40
CA ALA A 151 -2.55 -19.34 -9.10
C ALA A 151 -2.22 -19.44 -7.59
N GLY A 152 -3.18 -19.10 -6.71
CA GLY A 152 -3.04 -19.18 -5.26
C GLY A 152 -2.32 -18.01 -4.60
N LEU A 153 -2.28 -18.02 -3.26
CA LEU A 153 -1.79 -16.92 -2.44
C LEU A 153 -0.29 -16.64 -2.62
N ASP A 154 0.54 -17.68 -2.71
CA ASP A 154 1.99 -17.50 -2.90
C ASP A 154 2.31 -16.78 -4.20
N ALA A 155 1.62 -17.12 -5.29
CA ALA A 155 1.82 -16.48 -6.58
C ALA A 155 1.40 -15.00 -6.57
N LEU A 156 0.32 -14.65 -5.85
CA LEU A 156 -0.11 -13.27 -5.66
C LEU A 156 0.93 -12.45 -4.90
N LEU A 157 1.44 -12.98 -3.77
CA LEU A 157 2.46 -12.31 -2.97
C LEU A 157 3.78 -12.17 -3.72
N GLU A 158 4.21 -13.20 -4.44
CA GLU A 158 5.44 -13.18 -5.23
C GLU A 158 5.36 -12.18 -6.39
N ALA A 159 4.24 -12.13 -7.11
CA ALA A 159 4.03 -11.16 -8.19
C ALA A 159 4.07 -9.74 -7.66
N TYR A 160 3.35 -9.47 -6.56
CA TYR A 160 3.34 -8.16 -5.91
C TYR A 160 4.74 -7.76 -5.43
N ALA A 161 5.44 -8.66 -4.74
CA ALA A 161 6.79 -8.42 -4.23
C ALA A 161 7.77 -8.05 -5.34
N ARG A 162 7.74 -8.76 -6.47
CA ARG A 162 8.58 -8.45 -7.65
C ARG A 162 8.27 -7.09 -8.27
N MET A 163 6.99 -6.74 -8.38
CA MET A 163 6.57 -5.49 -9.02
C MET A 163 6.81 -4.25 -8.17
N THR A 164 6.81 -4.39 -6.84
CA THR A 164 6.91 -3.28 -5.89
C THR A 164 8.24 -3.22 -5.15
N GLY A 165 9.08 -4.26 -5.25
CA GLY A 165 10.33 -4.37 -4.50
C GLY A 165 10.12 -4.58 -3.00
N THR A 166 8.93 -5.08 -2.58
CA THR A 166 8.60 -5.33 -1.18
C THR A 166 8.84 -6.78 -0.78
N ARG A 167 8.93 -7.05 0.53
CA ARG A 167 8.76 -8.39 1.09
C ARG A 167 7.32 -8.51 1.58
N ALA A 168 6.65 -9.60 1.21
CA ALA A 168 5.24 -9.81 1.53
C ALA A 168 5.05 -11.15 2.26
N LEU A 169 4.36 -11.11 3.39
CA LEU A 169 4.05 -12.25 4.25
C LEU A 169 2.56 -12.18 4.60
N LEU A 170 1.86 -13.31 4.53
CA LEU A 170 0.48 -13.44 4.96
C LEU A 170 0.41 -14.45 6.11
N LEU A 171 -0.11 -14.01 7.25
CA LEU A 171 -0.36 -14.84 8.42
C LEU A 171 -1.86 -15.09 8.58
N ASP A 172 -2.21 -16.24 9.15
CA ASP A 172 -3.58 -16.51 9.60
C ASP A 172 -3.88 -15.79 10.93
N VAL A 173 -5.10 -15.96 11.43
CA VAL A 173 -5.55 -15.38 12.71
C VAL A 173 -4.86 -15.97 13.95
N ARG A 174 -4.00 -16.97 13.79
CA ARG A 174 -3.18 -17.60 14.84
C ARG A 174 -1.70 -17.28 14.72
N GLY A 175 -1.31 -16.55 13.67
CA GLY A 175 0.08 -16.21 13.39
C GLY A 175 0.84 -17.27 12.59
N GLU A 176 0.13 -18.28 12.04
CA GLU A 176 0.73 -19.28 11.16
C GLU A 176 0.83 -18.71 9.73
N VAL A 177 1.89 -19.10 9.02
CA VAL A 177 2.13 -18.62 7.65
C VAL A 177 1.16 -19.26 6.68
N LEU A 178 0.30 -18.45 6.05
CA LEU A 178 -0.58 -18.88 4.95
C LEU A 178 0.13 -18.81 3.60
N ALA A 179 0.94 -17.77 3.38
CA ALA A 179 1.71 -17.59 2.15
C ALA A 179 2.85 -16.59 2.38
N ALA A 180 3.91 -16.68 1.59
CA ALA A 180 5.05 -15.75 1.66
C ALA A 180 5.73 -15.57 0.30
N ALA A 181 6.08 -14.33 -0.04
CA ALA A 181 6.99 -14.08 -1.16
C ALA A 181 8.41 -14.59 -0.83
N ARG A 182 9.17 -14.96 -1.87
CA ARG A 182 10.51 -15.52 -1.71
C ARG A 182 11.42 -14.67 -0.82
N GLY A 183 11.98 -15.27 0.22
CA GLY A 183 12.87 -14.61 1.18
C GLY A 183 12.15 -13.69 2.17
N ALA A 184 10.83 -13.59 2.17
CA ALA A 184 10.08 -12.76 3.11
C ALA A 184 10.23 -13.25 4.55
N VAL A 185 10.14 -14.56 4.79
CA VAL A 185 10.24 -15.17 6.12
C VAL A 185 11.58 -14.93 6.80
N ALA A 186 12.67 -14.77 6.01
CA ALA A 186 14.00 -14.46 6.55
C ALA A 186 14.11 -13.02 7.07
N VAL A 187 13.35 -12.09 6.47
CA VAL A 187 13.33 -10.65 6.85
C VAL A 187 12.21 -10.35 7.83
N LEU A 188 11.14 -11.12 7.77
CA LEU A 188 9.92 -11.01 8.59
C LEU A 188 9.71 -12.33 9.34
N PRO A 189 10.43 -12.59 10.46
CA PRO A 189 10.22 -13.80 11.23
C PRO A 189 8.76 -13.86 11.74
N PRO A 190 7.98 -14.91 11.41
CA PRO A 190 6.54 -14.92 11.69
C PRO A 190 6.19 -14.75 13.18
N ARG A 191 7.03 -15.29 14.08
CA ARG A 191 6.83 -15.16 15.53
C ARG A 191 6.94 -13.73 16.02
N ASP A 192 7.95 -12.99 15.53
CA ASP A 192 8.19 -11.60 15.92
C ASP A 192 7.10 -10.70 15.38
N VAL A 193 6.74 -10.90 14.10
CA VAL A 193 5.63 -10.19 13.44
C VAL A 193 4.31 -10.46 14.16
N TRP A 194 4.05 -11.70 14.56
CA TRP A 194 2.83 -12.06 15.28
C TRP A 194 2.76 -11.40 16.66
N ALA A 195 3.87 -11.38 17.41
CA ALA A 195 3.95 -10.68 18.68
C ALA A 195 3.68 -9.17 18.53
N GLU A 196 4.19 -8.55 17.45
CA GLU A 196 3.94 -7.16 17.11
C GLU A 196 2.45 -6.91 16.80
N ILE A 197 1.82 -7.77 15.97
CA ILE A 197 0.39 -7.69 15.67
C ILE A 197 -0.45 -7.77 16.95
N GLN A 198 -0.12 -8.69 17.86
CA GLN A 198 -0.85 -8.83 19.12
C GLN A 198 -0.69 -7.63 20.04
N ALA A 199 0.50 -7.03 20.10
CA ALA A 199 0.78 -5.85 20.91
C ALA A 199 0.05 -4.60 20.39
N LEU A 200 -0.15 -4.50 19.07
CA LEU A 200 -0.76 -3.37 18.39
C LEU A 200 -2.26 -3.51 18.19
N ARG A 201 -2.86 -4.65 18.57
CA ARG A 201 -4.27 -4.94 18.36
C ARG A 201 -5.14 -3.98 19.18
N PRO A 202 -5.59 -2.85 18.61
CA PRO A 202 -6.59 -2.01 19.25
C PRO A 202 -7.94 -2.74 19.24
N GLU A 203 -8.82 -2.38 20.13
CA GLU A 203 -10.21 -2.85 20.14
C GLU A 203 -10.88 -2.38 18.84
N GLY A 204 -10.90 -3.23 17.80
CA GLY A 204 -11.52 -2.95 16.51
C GLY A 204 -10.89 -3.69 15.33
N ASN A 205 -11.69 -3.98 14.32
CA ASN A 205 -11.30 -4.78 13.14
C ASN A 205 -10.62 -3.98 12.02
N GLU A 206 -10.55 -2.66 12.13
CA GLU A 206 -10.03 -1.80 11.06
C GLU A 206 -8.77 -1.08 11.52
N PHE A 207 -7.61 -1.66 11.28
CA PHE A 207 -6.37 -0.90 11.36
C PHE A 207 -5.44 -1.21 10.21
N SER A 208 -4.87 -0.16 9.67
CA SER A 208 -3.69 -0.22 8.81
C SER A 208 -2.60 0.53 9.53
N LEU A 209 -1.52 -0.14 9.89
CA LEU A 209 -0.43 0.48 10.60
C LEU A 209 0.83 0.48 9.73
N SER A 210 1.41 1.66 9.54
CA SER A 210 2.71 1.81 8.91
C SER A 210 3.74 2.20 9.97
N LEU A 211 4.66 1.30 10.24
CA LEU A 211 5.80 1.50 11.14
C LEU A 211 7.04 1.79 10.29
N SER A 212 7.78 2.82 10.65
CA SER A 212 9.05 3.14 10.00
C SER A 212 10.15 3.16 11.06
N ASP A 213 11.20 2.39 10.83
CA ASP A 213 12.40 2.33 11.64
C ASP A 213 13.66 2.53 10.78
N GLU A 214 14.85 2.40 11.38
CA GLU A 214 16.13 2.49 10.66
C GLU A 214 16.30 1.40 9.60
N GLY A 215 15.57 0.28 9.70
CA GLY A 215 15.59 -0.84 8.76
C GLY A 215 14.61 -0.71 7.60
N GLY A 216 13.73 0.29 7.59
CA GLY A 216 12.75 0.50 6.52
C GLY A 216 11.33 0.79 7.00
N SER A 217 10.37 0.58 6.12
CA SER A 217 8.94 0.75 6.41
C SER A 217 8.24 -0.60 6.41
N ARG A 218 7.44 -0.85 7.45
CA ARG A 218 6.59 -2.03 7.59
C ARG A 218 5.13 -1.62 7.61
N THR A 219 4.31 -2.27 6.79
CA THR A 219 2.86 -2.05 6.74
C THR A 219 2.15 -3.33 7.16
N LEU A 220 1.27 -3.22 8.15
CA LEU A 220 0.42 -4.28 8.67
C LEU A 220 -1.02 -3.99 8.26
N LEU A 221 -1.68 -4.95 7.60
CA LEU A 221 -3.10 -4.84 7.22
C LEU A 221 -3.87 -6.10 7.60
N PRO A 222 -5.01 -6.00 8.29
CA PRO A 222 -5.94 -7.11 8.41
C PRO A 222 -6.60 -7.37 7.05
N VAL A 223 -6.72 -8.63 6.70
CA VAL A 223 -7.48 -9.09 5.53
C VAL A 223 -8.84 -9.55 6.03
N LEU A 224 -9.90 -8.82 5.67
CA LEU A 224 -11.25 -9.08 6.15
C LEU A 224 -12.03 -9.96 5.17
N VAL A 225 -12.72 -10.95 5.68
CA VAL A 225 -13.64 -11.82 4.91
C VAL A 225 -14.89 -12.05 5.76
N GLY A 226 -16.06 -11.75 5.20
CA GLY A 226 -17.33 -11.93 5.91
C GLY A 226 -17.50 -11.10 7.18
N GLY A 227 -16.85 -9.92 7.25
CA GLY A 227 -16.92 -9.00 8.38
C GLY A 227 -15.94 -9.28 9.52
N GLY A 228 -15.10 -10.32 9.41
CA GLY A 228 -14.07 -10.65 10.38
C GLY A 228 -12.67 -10.78 9.77
N PRO A 229 -11.60 -10.72 10.58
CA PRO A 229 -10.23 -10.91 10.10
C PRO A 229 -10.02 -12.38 9.70
N ALA A 230 -9.62 -12.61 8.46
CA ALA A 230 -9.24 -13.93 7.94
C ALA A 230 -7.72 -14.15 7.94
N GLY A 231 -6.95 -13.06 8.08
CA GLY A 231 -5.49 -13.08 8.15
C GLY A 231 -4.92 -11.68 8.25
N PHE A 232 -3.59 -11.60 8.29
CA PHE A 232 -2.83 -10.36 8.38
C PHE A 232 -1.77 -10.30 7.30
N LEU A 233 -1.89 -9.32 6.41
CA LEU A 233 -0.90 -9.03 5.39
C LEU A 233 0.19 -8.13 5.97
N VAL A 234 1.42 -8.56 5.86
CA VAL A 234 2.61 -7.85 6.33
C VAL A 234 3.52 -7.55 5.15
N LEU A 235 3.79 -6.27 4.94
CA LEU A 235 4.65 -5.79 3.88
C LEU A 235 5.85 -5.08 4.48
N HIS A 236 7.06 -5.38 3.99
CA HIS A 236 8.28 -4.70 4.40
C HIS A 236 9.04 -4.17 3.20
N ARG A 237 9.54 -2.95 3.32
CA ARG A 237 10.33 -2.26 2.30
C ARG A 237 11.49 -1.52 2.95
N GLY A 238 12.68 -1.63 2.37
CA GLY A 238 13.90 -0.93 2.84
C GLY A 238 13.94 0.58 2.55
N ALA A 239 12.87 1.16 1.99
CA ALA A 239 12.75 2.59 1.71
C ALA A 239 11.39 3.12 2.17
N ARG A 240 11.25 4.44 2.33
CA ARG A 240 9.97 5.08 2.67
C ARG A 240 8.87 4.69 1.67
N PRO A 241 7.63 4.47 2.13
CA PRO A 241 6.53 4.16 1.24
C PRO A 241 6.26 5.34 0.30
N GLU A 242 6.21 5.05 -1.01
CA GLU A 242 5.77 6.02 -2.01
C GLU A 242 4.23 6.06 -2.07
N PRO A 243 3.61 7.15 -2.53
CA PRO A 243 2.15 7.25 -2.71
C PRO A 243 1.56 6.10 -3.54
N PHE A 244 2.30 5.63 -4.55
CA PHE A 244 1.97 4.46 -5.35
C PHE A 244 1.74 3.19 -4.51
N HIS A 245 2.56 2.98 -3.48
CA HIS A 245 2.50 1.79 -2.64
C HIS A 245 1.17 1.67 -1.90
N GLN A 246 0.65 2.78 -1.39
CA GLN A 246 -0.65 2.80 -0.70
C GLN A 246 -1.81 2.36 -1.59
N VAL A 247 -1.81 2.78 -2.87
CA VAL A 247 -2.86 2.39 -3.81
C VAL A 247 -2.83 0.89 -4.10
N VAL A 248 -1.65 0.33 -4.38
CA VAL A 248 -1.54 -1.08 -4.77
C VAL A 248 -1.65 -2.08 -3.62
N VAL A 249 -1.39 -1.66 -2.38
CA VAL A 249 -1.60 -2.49 -1.18
C VAL A 249 -3.06 -2.93 -1.06
N HIS A 250 -4.01 -2.02 -1.29
CA HIS A 250 -5.44 -2.33 -1.24
C HIS A 250 -5.85 -3.33 -2.34
N HIS A 251 -5.26 -3.25 -3.52
CA HIS A 251 -5.51 -4.23 -4.58
C HIS A 251 -5.02 -5.63 -4.19
N LEU A 252 -3.83 -5.72 -3.57
CA LEU A 252 -3.32 -6.99 -3.07
C LEU A 252 -4.20 -7.53 -1.94
N ALA A 253 -4.57 -6.71 -0.95
CA ALA A 253 -5.43 -7.13 0.16
C ALA A 253 -6.80 -7.63 -0.34
N THR A 254 -7.39 -6.95 -1.33
CA THR A 254 -8.64 -7.37 -1.97
C THR A 254 -8.49 -8.70 -2.71
N ALA A 255 -7.38 -8.88 -3.44
CA ALA A 255 -7.10 -10.13 -4.14
C ALA A 255 -6.93 -11.32 -3.17
N ILE A 256 -6.22 -11.10 -2.06
CA ILE A 256 -6.06 -12.09 -0.99
C ILE A 256 -7.42 -12.41 -0.33
N ALA A 257 -8.21 -11.38 0.00
CA ALA A 257 -9.53 -11.56 0.60
C ALA A 257 -10.45 -12.41 -0.29
N LEU A 258 -10.42 -12.18 -1.60
CA LEU A 258 -11.19 -12.96 -2.56
C LEU A 258 -10.74 -14.42 -2.60
N GLU A 259 -9.44 -14.70 -2.62
CA GLU A 259 -8.92 -16.08 -2.62
C GLU A 259 -9.23 -16.80 -1.30
N LEU A 260 -9.09 -16.12 -0.16
CA LEU A 260 -9.49 -16.66 1.15
C LEU A 260 -11.00 -16.91 1.23
N SER A 261 -11.83 -16.00 0.71
CA SER A 261 -13.28 -16.14 0.65
C SER A 261 -13.68 -17.36 -0.18
N LYS A 262 -13.04 -17.56 -1.34
CA LYS A 262 -13.25 -18.75 -2.19
C LYS A 262 -12.86 -20.03 -1.46
N ALA A 263 -11.70 -20.06 -0.80
CA ALA A 263 -11.27 -21.22 -0.01
C ALA A 263 -12.25 -21.52 1.13
N GLN A 264 -12.74 -20.49 1.84
CA GLN A 264 -13.76 -20.65 2.88
C GLN A 264 -15.08 -21.15 2.33
N ALA A 265 -15.54 -20.67 1.16
CA ALA A 265 -16.78 -21.13 0.52
C ALA A 265 -16.69 -22.61 0.12
N VAL A 266 -15.57 -23.04 -0.46
CA VAL A 266 -15.33 -24.45 -0.79
C VAL A 266 -15.35 -25.30 0.49
N ALA A 267 -14.58 -24.91 1.51
CA ALA A 267 -14.54 -25.62 2.78
C ALA A 267 -15.91 -25.68 3.48
N ARG A 268 -16.73 -24.62 3.37
CA ARG A 268 -18.11 -24.60 3.90
C ARG A 268 -19.01 -25.59 3.15
N THR A 269 -18.89 -25.64 1.82
CA THR A 269 -19.67 -26.58 0.99
C THR A 269 -19.28 -28.03 1.28
N GLU A 270 -18.00 -28.34 1.39
CA GLU A 270 -17.52 -29.67 1.77
C GLU A 270 -18.03 -30.08 3.15
N ARG A 271 -18.00 -29.19 4.13
CA ARG A 271 -18.53 -29.43 5.47
C ARG A 271 -20.03 -29.73 5.45
N ARG A 272 -20.81 -28.97 4.67
CA ARG A 272 -22.24 -29.20 4.55
C ARG A 272 -22.54 -30.58 3.96
N LEU A 273 -21.82 -30.96 2.90
CA LEU A 273 -21.97 -32.30 2.30
C LEU A 273 -21.65 -33.45 3.28
N VAL A 274 -20.67 -33.20 4.16
CA VAL A 274 -20.33 -34.14 5.24
C VAL A 274 -21.41 -34.16 6.31
N GLY A 275 -21.96 -33.00 6.68
CA GLY A 275 -23.09 -32.92 7.62
C GLY A 275 -24.30 -33.72 7.11
N ASP A 276 -24.75 -33.38 5.90
CA ASP A 276 -25.89 -34.08 5.25
C ASP A 276 -25.67 -35.59 5.17
N PHE A 277 -24.43 -36.05 4.98
CA PHE A 277 -24.11 -37.48 5.00
C PHE A 277 -24.21 -38.08 6.39
N LEU A 278 -23.73 -37.39 7.43
CA LEU A 278 -23.82 -37.91 8.81
C LEU A 278 -25.26 -37.94 9.30
N ASP A 279 -26.09 -36.99 8.93
CA ASP A 279 -27.51 -36.95 9.26
C ASP A 279 -28.25 -38.13 8.64
N ALA A 280 -28.12 -38.34 7.33
CA ALA A 280 -28.73 -39.48 6.64
C ALA A 280 -28.21 -40.85 7.14
N LEU A 281 -26.96 -40.87 7.65
CA LEU A 281 -26.39 -42.07 8.29
C LEU A 281 -27.05 -42.36 9.64
N LEU A 282 -27.28 -41.35 10.47
CA LEU A 282 -27.90 -41.46 11.80
C LEU A 282 -29.38 -41.77 11.69
N GLU A 283 -30.08 -41.26 10.70
CA GLU A 283 -31.49 -41.53 10.41
C GLU A 283 -31.72 -42.90 9.78
N GLY A 284 -30.65 -43.59 9.37
CA GLY A 284 -30.74 -44.92 8.80
C GLY A 284 -31.25 -44.96 7.35
N GLU A 285 -31.23 -43.83 6.66
CA GLU A 285 -31.76 -43.69 5.30
C GLU A 285 -30.84 -44.28 4.22
N LEU A 286 -29.58 -44.56 4.55
CA LEU A 286 -28.55 -44.98 3.60
C LEU A 286 -28.38 -46.50 3.54
N SER A 287 -28.28 -47.05 2.34
CA SER A 287 -27.89 -48.44 2.15
C SER A 287 -26.41 -48.66 2.51
N ALA A 288 -26.07 -49.90 2.92
CA ALA A 288 -24.71 -50.29 3.25
C ALA A 288 -23.71 -50.08 2.08
N SER A 289 -24.17 -50.15 0.84
CA SER A 289 -23.36 -49.88 -0.35
C SER A 289 -23.07 -48.42 -0.52
N GLU A 290 -24.01 -47.56 -0.21
CA GLU A 290 -23.90 -46.09 -0.29
C GLU A 290 -23.03 -45.52 0.82
N ILE A 291 -23.19 -46.05 2.05
CA ILE A 291 -22.31 -45.74 3.18
C ILE A 291 -20.85 -46.04 2.82
N ARG A 292 -20.55 -47.24 2.33
CA ARG A 292 -19.19 -47.63 1.92
C ARG A 292 -18.63 -46.75 0.81
N ARG A 293 -19.46 -46.35 -0.15
CA ARG A 293 -19.06 -45.46 -1.24
C ARG A 293 -18.68 -44.08 -0.73
N ARG A 294 -19.52 -43.47 0.12
CA ARG A 294 -19.29 -42.13 0.69
C ARG A 294 -18.12 -42.12 1.67
N LEU A 295 -17.97 -43.14 2.51
CA LEU A 295 -16.80 -43.27 3.38
C LEU A 295 -15.48 -43.38 2.59
N ARG A 296 -15.48 -44.10 1.46
CA ARG A 296 -14.30 -44.13 0.58
C ARG A 296 -13.97 -42.73 0.00
N PHE A 297 -14.97 -41.98 -0.42
CA PHE A 297 -14.80 -40.65 -0.93
C PHE A 297 -14.23 -39.70 0.13
N LEU A 298 -14.61 -39.86 1.39
CA LEU A 298 -14.10 -39.11 2.53
C LEU A 298 -12.74 -39.63 3.05
N GLY A 299 -12.11 -40.56 2.38
CA GLY A 299 -10.83 -41.15 2.79
C GLY A 299 -10.93 -42.15 3.97
N LEU A 300 -12.14 -42.48 4.44
CA LEU A 300 -12.37 -43.36 5.58
C LEU A 300 -12.60 -44.81 5.17
N GLY A 301 -12.59 -45.14 3.90
CA GLY A 301 -13.02 -46.44 3.35
C GLY A 301 -12.11 -47.64 3.66
N GLY A 302 -10.95 -47.45 4.28
CA GLY A 302 -10.01 -48.48 4.66
C GLY A 302 -9.84 -48.67 6.17
N SER A 303 -10.59 -47.94 7.00
CA SER A 303 -10.43 -47.99 8.45
C SER A 303 -11.25 -49.14 9.07
N PRO A 304 -10.64 -50.04 9.85
CA PRO A 304 -11.34 -51.15 10.50
C PRO A 304 -12.24 -50.69 11.66
N ALA A 305 -12.04 -49.47 12.16
CA ALA A 305 -12.86 -48.87 13.20
C ALA A 305 -12.97 -47.36 12.99
N ILE A 306 -14.12 -46.79 13.27
CA ILE A 306 -14.41 -45.37 13.24
C ILE A 306 -14.75 -44.94 14.67
N ALA A 307 -14.07 -43.91 15.19
CA ALA A 307 -14.44 -43.27 16.45
C ALA A 307 -15.27 -42.01 16.15
N VAL A 308 -16.41 -41.88 16.81
CA VAL A 308 -17.25 -40.69 16.74
C VAL A 308 -17.10 -39.91 18.04
N LEU A 309 -16.71 -38.66 17.96
CA LEU A 309 -16.66 -37.74 19.10
C LEU A 309 -17.78 -36.72 18.95
N VAL A 310 -18.68 -36.68 19.91
CA VAL A 310 -19.75 -35.65 19.99
C VAL A 310 -19.42 -34.70 21.13
N ALA A 311 -19.36 -33.40 20.83
CA ALA A 311 -19.16 -32.37 21.82
C ALA A 311 -20.32 -31.37 21.73
N ARG A 312 -20.89 -31.01 22.89
CA ARG A 312 -22.01 -30.06 23.01
C ARG A 312 -21.59 -28.86 23.89
N HIS A 313 -21.87 -27.65 23.45
CA HIS A 313 -21.72 -26.46 24.28
C HIS A 313 -22.91 -26.33 25.26
N GLN A 314 -22.65 -25.89 26.49
CA GLN A 314 -23.69 -25.79 27.52
C GLN A 314 -24.60 -24.58 27.37
N ASP A 315 -24.12 -23.52 26.69
CA ASP A 315 -24.84 -22.27 26.50
C ASP A 315 -25.32 -22.17 25.02
N PRO A 316 -26.65 -22.22 24.76
CA PRO A 316 -27.19 -22.19 23.41
C PRO A 316 -26.97 -20.85 22.68
N ASP A 317 -26.81 -19.74 23.40
CA ASP A 317 -26.66 -18.41 22.81
C ASP A 317 -25.23 -18.12 22.32
N ARG A 318 -24.25 -18.96 22.68
CA ARG A 318 -22.84 -18.86 22.26
C ARG A 318 -22.42 -19.96 21.31
N THR A 319 -23.34 -20.65 20.72
CA THR A 319 -23.10 -21.94 20.04
C THR A 319 -22.17 -21.81 18.85
N GLU A 320 -22.33 -20.84 17.99
CA GLU A 320 -21.58 -20.75 16.72
C GLU A 320 -20.08 -20.46 16.92
N ALA A 321 -19.74 -19.47 17.73
CA ALA A 321 -18.33 -19.10 18.00
C ALA A 321 -17.61 -20.16 18.84
N ALA A 322 -18.29 -20.75 19.82
CA ALA A 322 -17.72 -21.79 20.69
C ALA A 322 -17.55 -23.12 19.95
N VAL A 323 -18.47 -23.45 19.08
CA VAL A 323 -18.41 -24.64 18.22
C VAL A 323 -17.28 -24.48 17.19
N GLU A 324 -17.12 -23.32 16.58
CA GLU A 324 -16.01 -23.07 15.65
C GLU A 324 -14.65 -23.12 16.37
N ALA A 325 -14.55 -22.56 17.59
CA ALA A 325 -13.35 -22.67 18.41
C ALA A 325 -13.03 -24.13 18.78
N LEU A 326 -14.04 -24.92 19.17
CA LEU A 326 -13.88 -26.35 19.47
C LEU A 326 -13.46 -27.11 18.20
N ARG A 327 -14.07 -26.83 17.08
CA ARG A 327 -13.73 -27.43 15.78
C ARG A 327 -12.27 -27.18 15.42
N LEU A 328 -11.81 -25.95 15.57
CA LEU A 328 -10.41 -25.57 15.30
C LEU A 328 -9.45 -26.30 16.24
N LEU A 329 -9.78 -26.43 17.52
CA LEU A 329 -8.99 -27.19 18.50
C LEU A 329 -8.92 -28.68 18.14
N VAL A 330 -10.06 -29.29 17.80
CA VAL A 330 -10.13 -30.69 17.41
C VAL A 330 -9.36 -30.94 16.11
N GLN A 331 -9.52 -30.07 15.13
CA GLN A 331 -8.80 -30.14 13.87
C GLN A 331 -7.29 -30.00 14.05
N ASP A 332 -6.81 -29.06 14.87
CA ASP A 332 -5.37 -28.91 15.20
C ASP A 332 -4.82 -30.17 15.88
N ARG A 333 -5.57 -30.74 16.82
CA ARG A 333 -5.13 -31.96 17.54
C ARG A 333 -5.12 -33.20 16.66
N LEU A 334 -6.10 -33.33 15.76
CA LEU A 334 -6.23 -34.48 14.88
C LEU A 334 -5.29 -34.38 13.67
N SER A 335 -4.99 -33.20 13.15
CA SER A 335 -4.04 -33.04 12.05
C SER A 335 -2.61 -33.45 12.41
N ARG A 336 -2.29 -33.52 13.71
CA ARG A 336 -1.02 -34.03 14.24
C ARG A 336 -0.97 -35.55 14.36
N ARG A 337 -2.08 -36.26 14.08
CA ARG A 337 -2.15 -37.73 14.12
C ARG A 337 -2.32 -38.28 12.70
N PRO A 338 -1.64 -39.38 12.35
CA PRO A 338 -1.83 -40.00 11.06
C PRO A 338 -3.23 -40.64 11.00
N GLY A 339 -4.05 -40.21 10.06
CA GLY A 339 -5.35 -40.79 9.76
C GLY A 339 -6.35 -39.74 9.26
N PRO A 340 -7.24 -40.12 8.36
CA PRO A 340 -8.31 -39.26 7.90
C PRO A 340 -9.32 -39.02 9.02
N PHE A 341 -9.79 -37.79 9.17
CA PHE A 341 -10.90 -37.44 10.07
C PHE A 341 -11.90 -36.52 9.35
N VAL A 342 -13.13 -36.61 9.81
CA VAL A 342 -14.22 -35.77 9.32
C VAL A 342 -14.84 -35.08 10.51
N CYS A 343 -15.04 -33.77 10.40
CA CYS A 343 -15.67 -32.96 11.43
C CYS A 343 -16.90 -32.27 10.84
N SER A 344 -18.05 -32.44 11.45
CA SER A 344 -19.27 -31.70 11.17
C SER A 344 -19.75 -30.99 12.42
N VAL A 345 -20.39 -29.86 12.20
CA VAL A 345 -21.02 -29.05 13.23
C VAL A 345 -22.49 -28.95 12.86
N GLN A 346 -23.34 -29.41 13.75
CA GLN A 346 -24.78 -29.24 13.64
C GLN A 346 -25.25 -28.17 14.61
N ASP A 347 -26.10 -27.28 14.14
CA ASP A 347 -26.93 -26.47 15.01
C ASP A 347 -27.86 -27.42 15.74
N ALA A 348 -27.73 -27.52 17.04
CA ALA A 348 -28.67 -28.25 17.85
C ALA A 348 -29.98 -27.44 17.91
N ALA A 349 -30.77 -27.48 16.84
CA ALA A 349 -32.18 -27.20 16.94
C ALA A 349 -32.82 -28.40 17.67
N VAL A 350 -33.30 -28.13 18.87
CA VAL A 350 -34.22 -29.05 19.60
C VAL A 350 -35.59 -28.95 18.99
#